data_0e5a7f6d23ac5498e0d100d7c6e4213a
#
_entry.id   0e5a7f6d23ac5498e0d100d7c6e4213a
#
_cell.length_a   1.000
_cell.length_b   1.000
_cell.length_c   1.000
_cell.angle_alpha   90.00
_cell.angle_beta   90.00
_cell.angle_gamma   90.00
#
_symmetry.space_group_name_H-M   'P 1'
#
loop_
_entity.id
_entity.type
_entity.pdbx_description
1 polymer ?
#
loop_
_entity_poly.entity_id
_entity_poly.type
_entity_poly.pdbx_seq_one_letter_code
_entity_poly.pdbx_strand_id
1 'polypeptide(L)'
;MKKPLVLTIMDGFGFNPETNGNAIVSAATPCLDKIFAENPTTEIGASGMDVGLPDGQMGNSEVGHTNIGAGRVVYQELTRITKASNEGEFDKNDAFVGAIENCKKKGSAIHLMGLLSDGGVHSHIEHLYGLVKMAKNAGLTEIYIHALLDGRDVPPASAADFIDACNAELEKIGAGKIATVMGRFYGMDRDNRWDRVSKAYAALVYGEGNHTTDAAAAVRESYTVKDEDGKFLTDEFVLPTVVDGTKRITSGDSVIFFNFRPDRAREITRTLVDPNFDGFERIGGMLDLYYVCMTQYDATMPNVEIAFKPQSLTNTLGEYLAKMGKTQLRIAETEKYAHVTFFFNGGKETQFDGEDRILVNSPKVATYDLQPEMSAVPVCDKVCEAIESGKYDVVILNFANCDMVGHTGIFDAAVKAVETVDTCVGRVAESTVKMGGVMLLTADHGNADRMLDTDGTAFTAHTTNPVPFSVIGMDCTLREGGRLCDIAPTMLKIMNLEQPTEMDGSSIIID
;
A
#
# COMPACT_ATOMS: atom_id res chain seq x y z
N MET A 1 -41.44 -3.46 1.00
CA MET A 1 -40.21 -3.34 1.77
C MET A 1 -39.10 -3.86 0.89
N LYS A 2 -37.91 -3.26 0.95
CA LYS A 2 -36.75 -3.72 0.20
C LYS A 2 -36.22 -5.01 0.80
N LYS A 3 -35.68 -5.88 -0.03
CA LYS A 3 -34.90 -7.06 0.39
C LYS A 3 -33.45 -6.63 0.49
N PRO A 4 -32.88 -6.46 1.69
CA PRO A 4 -31.55 -5.91 1.84
C PRO A 4 -30.46 -6.92 1.44
N LEU A 5 -29.38 -6.42 0.82
CA LEU A 5 -28.11 -7.12 0.72
C LEU A 5 -27.18 -6.57 1.79
N VAL A 6 -26.78 -7.42 2.72
CA VAL A 6 -25.95 -7.03 3.87
C VAL A 6 -24.55 -7.62 3.70
N LEU A 7 -23.52 -6.77 3.72
CA LEU A 7 -22.13 -7.21 3.86
C LEU A 7 -21.71 -7.01 5.30
N THR A 8 -21.42 -8.10 5.99
CA THR A 8 -20.91 -8.11 7.35
C THR A 8 -19.44 -8.49 7.35
N ILE A 9 -18.59 -7.58 7.83
CA ILE A 9 -17.14 -7.74 7.92
C ILE A 9 -16.78 -7.95 9.39
N MET A 10 -16.21 -9.11 9.70
CA MET A 10 -15.64 -9.45 11.02
C MET A 10 -14.16 -9.08 11.00
N ASP A 11 -13.83 -7.84 11.33
CA ASP A 11 -12.47 -7.31 11.23
C ASP A 11 -11.47 -8.17 12.03
N GLY A 12 -10.39 -8.62 11.37
CA GLY A 12 -9.37 -9.44 12.00
C GLY A 12 -9.73 -10.93 12.20
N PHE A 13 -10.80 -11.43 11.57
CA PHE A 13 -11.24 -12.83 11.67
C PHE A 13 -10.63 -13.68 10.55
N GLY A 14 -9.38 -14.14 10.72
CA GLY A 14 -8.70 -15.03 9.79
C GLY A 14 -9.14 -16.49 9.90
N PHE A 15 -8.87 -17.26 8.86
CA PHE A 15 -9.02 -18.71 8.89
C PHE A 15 -7.66 -19.38 9.09
N ASN A 16 -7.51 -20.11 10.20
CA ASN A 16 -6.27 -20.80 10.53
C ASN A 16 -6.61 -22.18 11.12
N PRO A 17 -6.14 -23.28 10.52
CA PRO A 17 -6.39 -24.64 11.05
C PRO A 17 -5.61 -24.94 12.33
N GLU A 18 -4.60 -24.15 12.68
CA GLU A 18 -3.84 -24.32 13.91
C GLU A 18 -4.68 -23.91 15.13
N THR A 19 -4.66 -24.74 16.17
CA THR A 19 -5.49 -24.51 17.37
C THR A 19 -4.72 -23.77 18.47
N ASN A 20 -3.39 -23.90 18.50
CA ASN A 20 -2.56 -23.28 19.53
C ASN A 20 -2.50 -21.77 19.32
N GLY A 21 -2.91 -21.00 20.31
CA GLY A 21 -2.93 -19.54 20.23
C GLY A 21 -3.97 -18.97 19.27
N ASN A 22 -4.96 -19.76 18.84
CA ASN A 22 -6.05 -19.34 17.99
C ASN A 22 -7.29 -19.03 18.83
N ALA A 23 -7.60 -17.74 19.00
CA ALA A 23 -8.73 -17.30 19.81
C ALA A 23 -10.08 -17.63 19.14
N ILE A 24 -10.12 -17.70 17.80
CA ILE A 24 -11.33 -18.01 17.04
C ILE A 24 -11.76 -19.45 17.28
N VAL A 25 -10.84 -20.41 17.16
CA VAL A 25 -11.12 -21.84 17.38
C VAL A 25 -11.40 -22.13 18.87
N SER A 26 -10.86 -21.33 19.78
CA SER A 26 -11.03 -21.49 21.23
C SER A 26 -12.33 -20.87 21.76
N ALA A 27 -12.97 -20.01 20.99
CA ALA A 27 -14.22 -19.35 21.37
C ALA A 27 -15.44 -20.25 21.14
N ALA A 28 -16.49 -20.06 21.96
CA ALA A 28 -17.78 -20.68 21.73
C ALA A 28 -18.55 -19.89 20.64
N THR A 29 -18.65 -20.45 19.44
CA THR A 29 -19.20 -19.77 18.26
C THR A 29 -20.39 -20.48 17.62
N PRO A 30 -21.47 -20.78 18.38
CA PRO A 30 -22.57 -21.61 17.89
C PRO A 30 -23.33 -21.02 16.70
N CYS A 31 -23.35 -19.67 16.56
CA CYS A 31 -23.98 -19.02 15.40
C CYS A 31 -23.12 -19.13 14.15
N LEU A 32 -21.82 -18.85 14.26
CA LEU A 32 -20.87 -18.97 13.15
C LEU A 32 -20.72 -20.42 12.72
N ASP A 33 -20.61 -21.36 13.66
CA ASP A 33 -20.54 -22.80 13.38
C ASP A 33 -21.73 -23.25 12.55
N LYS A 34 -22.93 -22.83 12.94
CA LYS A 34 -24.14 -23.10 12.17
C LYS A 34 -24.13 -22.43 10.80
N ILE A 35 -23.73 -21.16 10.72
CA ILE A 35 -23.66 -20.43 9.46
C ILE A 35 -22.73 -21.15 8.48
N PHE A 36 -21.52 -21.49 8.89
CA PHE A 36 -20.53 -22.15 8.05
C PHE A 36 -20.92 -23.58 7.66
N ALA A 37 -21.67 -24.29 8.51
CA ALA A 37 -22.13 -25.64 8.22
C ALA A 37 -23.37 -25.71 7.29
N GLU A 38 -24.26 -24.73 7.38
CA GLU A 38 -25.57 -24.77 6.69
C GLU A 38 -25.63 -23.90 5.42
N ASN A 39 -24.61 -23.05 5.16
CA ASN A 39 -24.64 -22.11 4.04
C ASN A 39 -23.41 -22.30 3.12
N PRO A 40 -23.52 -21.91 1.84
CA PRO A 40 -22.36 -21.87 0.94
C PRO A 40 -21.22 -21.07 1.54
N THR A 41 -20.07 -21.70 1.73
CA THR A 41 -18.90 -21.11 2.39
C THR A 41 -17.62 -21.48 1.62
N THR A 42 -16.70 -20.54 1.49
CA THR A 42 -15.37 -20.70 0.91
C THR A 42 -14.38 -19.81 1.63
N GLU A 43 -13.11 -19.94 1.31
CA GLU A 43 -12.04 -19.05 1.78
C GLU A 43 -11.61 -18.12 0.65
N ILE A 44 -11.22 -16.87 1.01
CA ILE A 44 -10.75 -15.88 0.05
C ILE A 44 -9.44 -15.25 0.53
N GLY A 45 -8.57 -14.87 -0.42
CA GLY A 45 -7.28 -14.23 -0.16
C GLY A 45 -7.46 -12.79 0.35
N ALA A 46 -6.74 -12.48 1.45
CA ALA A 46 -6.80 -11.19 2.14
C ALA A 46 -5.41 -10.61 2.46
N SER A 47 -4.35 -11.11 1.83
CA SER A 47 -2.95 -10.71 2.08
C SER A 47 -2.12 -10.72 0.80
N GLY A 48 -0.92 -10.17 0.86
CA GLY A 48 0.03 -10.18 -0.25
C GLY A 48 -0.56 -9.68 -1.57
N MET A 49 -0.24 -10.34 -2.66
CA MET A 49 -0.65 -9.94 -4.02
C MET A 49 -2.17 -9.94 -4.22
N ASP A 50 -2.92 -10.70 -3.45
CA ASP A 50 -4.40 -10.74 -3.53
C ASP A 50 -5.06 -9.42 -3.15
N VAL A 51 -4.35 -8.58 -2.41
CA VAL A 51 -4.82 -7.25 -1.99
C VAL A 51 -3.89 -6.11 -2.43
N GLY A 52 -2.93 -6.38 -3.31
CA GLY A 52 -2.03 -5.39 -3.88
C GLY A 52 -0.84 -5.01 -2.99
N LEU A 53 -0.50 -5.87 -2.03
CA LEU A 53 0.69 -5.79 -1.19
C LEU A 53 1.81 -6.71 -1.73
N PRO A 54 3.07 -6.52 -1.33
CA PRO A 54 4.14 -7.47 -1.61
C PRO A 54 3.77 -8.88 -1.15
N ASP A 55 4.31 -9.89 -1.85
CA ASP A 55 4.10 -11.29 -1.50
C ASP A 55 4.56 -11.57 -0.05
N GLY A 56 3.74 -12.33 0.71
CA GLY A 56 4.00 -12.63 2.11
C GLY A 56 3.73 -11.47 3.09
N GLN A 57 3.31 -10.30 2.64
CA GLN A 57 2.91 -9.21 3.51
C GLN A 57 1.46 -9.38 3.98
N MET A 58 1.24 -9.27 5.30
CA MET A 58 -0.08 -9.34 5.90
C MET A 58 -0.99 -8.19 5.43
N GLY A 59 -2.29 -8.49 5.25
CA GLY A 59 -3.31 -7.49 4.99
C GLY A 59 -3.52 -6.54 6.18
N ASN A 60 -4.34 -5.53 5.95
CA ASN A 60 -4.80 -4.60 6.99
C ASN A 60 -6.16 -4.01 6.60
N SER A 61 -6.83 -3.38 7.58
CA SER A 61 -8.21 -2.90 7.37
C SER A 61 -8.32 -1.84 6.27
N GLU A 62 -7.33 -0.94 6.13
CA GLU A 62 -7.34 0.09 5.08
C GLU A 62 -7.31 -0.54 3.69
N VAL A 63 -6.36 -1.44 3.47
CA VAL A 63 -6.18 -2.16 2.21
C VAL A 63 -7.37 -3.09 1.94
N GLY A 64 -7.82 -3.86 2.94
CA GLY A 64 -8.93 -4.79 2.80
C GLY A 64 -10.22 -4.08 2.39
N HIS A 65 -10.64 -3.05 3.13
CA HIS A 65 -11.85 -2.29 2.81
C HIS A 65 -11.77 -1.54 1.48
N THR A 66 -10.57 -1.03 1.13
CA THR A 66 -10.34 -0.39 -0.19
C THR A 66 -10.54 -1.39 -1.32
N ASN A 67 -9.99 -2.59 -1.22
CA ASN A 67 -10.15 -3.64 -2.25
C ASN A 67 -11.61 -4.10 -2.38
N ILE A 68 -12.29 -4.34 -1.24
CA ILE A 68 -13.72 -4.70 -1.23
C ILE A 68 -14.54 -3.62 -1.92
N GLY A 69 -14.37 -2.35 -1.53
CA GLY A 69 -15.14 -1.24 -2.07
C GLY A 69 -14.81 -0.89 -3.53
N ALA A 70 -13.56 -1.07 -3.94
CA ALA A 70 -13.12 -0.80 -5.30
C ALA A 70 -13.52 -1.90 -6.31
N GLY A 71 -13.79 -3.13 -5.85
CA GLY A 71 -14.06 -4.27 -6.72
C GLY A 71 -12.89 -4.64 -7.63
N ARG A 72 -11.68 -4.26 -7.25
CA ARG A 72 -10.42 -4.51 -7.97
C ARG A 72 -9.26 -4.58 -7.00
N VAL A 73 -8.16 -5.24 -7.40
CA VAL A 73 -6.94 -5.20 -6.61
C VAL A 73 -6.32 -3.81 -6.71
N VAL A 74 -6.24 -3.11 -5.57
CA VAL A 74 -5.63 -1.78 -5.47
C VAL A 74 -4.19 -1.94 -5.04
N TYR A 75 -3.29 -2.01 -6.01
CA TYR A 75 -1.87 -2.18 -5.74
C TYR A 75 -1.28 -0.95 -5.05
N GLN A 76 -0.54 -1.17 -3.96
CA GLN A 76 0.32 -0.14 -3.39
C GLN A 76 1.47 0.19 -4.34
N GLU A 77 2.04 1.40 -4.27
CA GLU A 77 3.00 1.88 -5.25
C GLU A 77 4.21 0.93 -5.39
N LEU A 78 4.75 0.40 -4.28
CA LEU A 78 5.82 -0.58 -4.34
C LEU A 78 5.44 -1.79 -5.20
N THR A 79 4.31 -2.42 -4.90
CA THR A 79 3.84 -3.63 -5.59
C THR A 79 3.47 -3.34 -7.04
N ARG A 80 2.80 -2.21 -7.29
CA ARG A 80 2.42 -1.75 -8.63
C ARG A 80 3.63 -1.59 -9.55
N ILE A 81 4.67 -0.92 -9.05
CA ILE A 81 5.88 -0.64 -9.82
C ILE A 81 6.70 -1.92 -9.99
N THR A 82 6.82 -2.75 -8.95
CA THR A 82 7.49 -4.06 -9.03
C THR A 82 6.82 -4.96 -10.07
N LYS A 83 5.48 -5.04 -10.05
CA LYS A 83 4.71 -5.78 -11.04
C LYS A 83 4.98 -5.27 -12.46
N ALA A 84 4.87 -3.95 -12.67
CA ALA A 84 5.12 -3.33 -13.96
C ALA A 84 6.55 -3.58 -14.48
N SER A 85 7.54 -3.55 -13.58
CA SER A 85 8.94 -3.89 -13.92
C SER A 85 9.08 -5.35 -14.38
N ASN A 86 8.49 -6.29 -13.63
CA ASN A 86 8.58 -7.73 -13.92
C ASN A 86 7.82 -8.14 -15.17
N GLU A 87 6.73 -7.46 -15.49
CA GLU A 87 5.91 -7.71 -16.69
C GLU A 87 6.42 -6.96 -17.95
N GLY A 88 7.53 -6.21 -17.83
CA GLY A 88 8.12 -5.48 -18.97
C GLY A 88 7.30 -4.25 -19.38
N GLU A 89 6.47 -3.72 -18.50
CA GLU A 89 5.66 -2.52 -18.78
C GLU A 89 6.49 -1.23 -18.77
N PHE A 90 7.70 -1.25 -18.19
CA PHE A 90 8.61 -0.11 -18.25
C PHE A 90 8.94 0.27 -19.71
N ASP A 91 9.10 -0.72 -20.58
CA ASP A 91 9.37 -0.51 -22.01
C ASP A 91 8.21 0.16 -22.77
N LYS A 92 7.02 0.21 -22.18
CA LYS A 92 5.79 0.78 -22.75
C LYS A 92 5.33 2.05 -22.03
N ASN A 93 5.97 2.40 -20.92
CA ASN A 93 5.60 3.59 -20.14
C ASN A 93 6.01 4.86 -20.89
N ASP A 94 5.04 5.71 -21.23
CA ASP A 94 5.25 6.91 -22.05
C ASP A 94 6.35 7.84 -21.52
N ALA A 95 6.42 8.03 -20.18
CA ALA A 95 7.42 8.89 -19.57
C ALA A 95 8.84 8.31 -19.69
N PHE A 96 8.99 7.01 -19.50
CA PHE A 96 10.27 6.32 -19.64
C PHE A 96 10.71 6.25 -21.11
N VAL A 97 9.79 5.93 -22.02
CA VAL A 97 10.04 5.95 -23.48
C VAL A 97 10.47 7.34 -23.91
N GLY A 98 9.78 8.39 -23.45
CA GLY A 98 10.15 9.78 -23.74
C GLY A 98 11.55 10.14 -23.25
N ALA A 99 11.98 9.68 -22.06
CA ALA A 99 13.33 9.89 -21.55
C ALA A 99 14.39 9.24 -22.44
N ILE A 100 14.14 8.01 -22.90
CA ILE A 100 15.02 7.29 -23.83
C ILE A 100 15.11 7.99 -25.19
N GLU A 101 13.97 8.41 -25.73
CA GLU A 101 13.93 9.12 -27.03
C GLU A 101 14.64 10.48 -26.98
N ASN A 102 14.51 11.21 -25.85
CA ASN A 102 15.26 12.42 -25.62
C ASN A 102 16.77 12.17 -25.68
N CYS A 103 17.27 11.14 -24.98
CA CYS A 103 18.69 10.77 -25.00
C CYS A 103 19.17 10.41 -26.41
N LYS A 104 18.39 9.59 -27.13
CA LYS A 104 18.73 9.20 -28.51
C LYS A 104 18.80 10.43 -29.46
N LYS A 105 17.82 11.32 -29.35
CA LYS A 105 17.72 12.52 -30.18
C LYS A 105 18.83 13.50 -29.91
N LYS A 106 19.21 13.69 -28.65
CA LYS A 106 20.23 14.66 -28.24
C LYS A 106 21.64 14.06 -28.18
N GLY A 107 21.80 12.74 -28.25
CA GLY A 107 23.08 12.05 -28.04
C GLY A 107 23.56 12.22 -26.58
N SER A 108 22.64 12.28 -25.64
CA SER A 108 22.89 12.64 -24.25
C SER A 108 22.80 11.42 -23.32
N ALA A 109 23.06 11.59 -22.02
CA ALA A 109 23.04 10.55 -21.02
C ALA A 109 21.67 10.40 -20.37
N ILE A 110 21.41 9.21 -19.83
CA ILE A 110 20.31 8.98 -18.89
C ILE A 110 20.87 8.81 -17.48
N HIS A 111 20.29 9.53 -16.53
CA HIS A 111 20.63 9.52 -15.12
C HIS A 111 19.50 8.92 -14.31
N LEU A 112 19.80 7.89 -13.51
CA LEU A 112 18.86 7.20 -12.64
C LEU A 112 19.21 7.57 -11.20
N MET A 113 18.34 8.31 -10.53
CA MET A 113 18.56 8.80 -9.17
C MET A 113 17.55 8.17 -8.20
N GLY A 114 17.97 7.80 -7.01
CA GLY A 114 17.07 7.31 -5.96
C GLY A 114 17.76 6.63 -4.81
N LEU A 115 16.95 6.25 -3.82
CA LEU A 115 17.41 5.56 -2.61
C LEU A 115 17.80 4.12 -2.96
N LEU A 116 19.06 3.76 -2.71
CA LEU A 116 19.65 2.47 -3.10
C LEU A 116 19.54 1.47 -1.95
N SER A 117 18.38 0.87 -1.77
CA SER A 117 18.12 -0.20 -0.80
C SER A 117 16.94 -1.06 -1.24
N ASP A 118 16.70 -2.16 -0.51
CA ASP A 118 15.53 -3.03 -0.63
C ASP A 118 14.47 -2.76 0.45
N GLY A 119 14.62 -1.69 1.24
CA GLY A 119 13.71 -1.35 2.34
C GLY A 119 12.26 -1.09 1.92
N GLY A 120 12.01 -0.75 0.64
CA GLY A 120 10.66 -0.68 0.07
C GLY A 120 9.77 0.45 0.60
N VAL A 121 10.32 1.43 1.33
CA VAL A 121 9.56 2.56 1.90
C VAL A 121 9.52 3.76 0.95
N HIS A 122 10.64 4.11 0.32
CA HIS A 122 10.77 5.23 -0.61
C HIS A 122 11.03 4.78 -2.05
N SER A 123 11.72 3.66 -2.21
CA SER A 123 12.18 3.09 -3.47
C SER A 123 12.42 1.60 -3.30
N HIS A 124 12.77 0.92 -4.37
CA HIS A 124 13.29 -0.45 -4.29
C HIS A 124 14.37 -0.64 -5.35
N ILE A 125 15.49 -1.30 -4.97
CA ILE A 125 16.66 -1.49 -5.83
C ILE A 125 16.32 -2.25 -7.13
N GLU A 126 15.36 -3.18 -7.11
CA GLU A 126 14.91 -3.91 -8.30
C GLU A 126 14.28 -2.99 -9.37
N HIS A 127 13.66 -1.87 -8.94
CA HIS A 127 13.14 -0.88 -9.90
C HIS A 127 14.27 -0.20 -10.67
N LEU A 128 15.39 0.08 -9.98
CA LEU A 128 16.60 0.59 -10.64
C LEU A 128 17.10 -0.40 -11.70
N TYR A 129 17.19 -1.69 -11.35
CA TYR A 129 17.64 -2.72 -12.29
C TYR A 129 16.73 -2.85 -13.51
N GLY A 130 15.41 -2.73 -13.31
CA GLY A 130 14.43 -2.67 -14.39
C GLY A 130 14.68 -1.50 -15.34
N LEU A 131 14.93 -0.30 -14.79
CA LEU A 131 15.23 0.90 -15.58
C LEU A 131 16.56 0.79 -16.35
N VAL A 132 17.60 0.21 -15.73
CA VAL A 132 18.88 -0.02 -16.42
C VAL A 132 18.72 -1.02 -17.58
N LYS A 133 18.00 -2.12 -17.35
CA LYS A 133 17.70 -3.12 -18.39
C LYS A 133 16.94 -2.49 -19.56
N MET A 134 15.90 -1.71 -19.26
CA MET A 134 15.13 -0.97 -20.26
C MET A 134 16.02 -0.02 -21.08
N ALA A 135 16.82 0.81 -20.43
CA ALA A 135 17.70 1.77 -21.11
C ALA A 135 18.72 1.07 -21.99
N LYS A 136 19.35 -0.02 -21.52
CA LYS A 136 20.26 -0.85 -22.29
C LYS A 136 19.57 -1.49 -23.51
N ASN A 137 18.40 -2.12 -23.31
CA ASN A 137 17.64 -2.76 -24.37
C ASN A 137 17.26 -1.77 -25.48
N ALA A 138 16.99 -0.52 -25.08
CA ALA A 138 16.76 0.57 -26.02
C ALA A 138 18.04 1.06 -26.74
N GLY A 139 19.23 0.56 -26.39
CA GLY A 139 20.51 0.86 -27.04
C GLY A 139 21.25 2.05 -26.45
N LEU A 140 20.89 2.53 -25.25
CA LEU A 140 21.65 3.57 -24.56
C LEU A 140 22.93 2.97 -23.96
N THR A 141 24.04 3.71 -24.05
CA THR A 141 25.35 3.32 -23.51
C THR A 141 25.80 4.21 -22.35
N GLU A 142 25.28 5.44 -22.30
CA GLU A 142 25.59 6.45 -21.27
C GLU A 142 24.50 6.41 -20.18
N ILE A 143 24.60 5.47 -19.25
CA ILE A 143 23.64 5.23 -18.15
C ILE A 143 24.36 5.43 -16.82
N TYR A 144 23.94 6.42 -16.04
CA TYR A 144 24.57 6.81 -14.79
C TYR A 144 23.59 6.73 -13.61
N ILE A 145 24.07 6.21 -12.48
CA ILE A 145 23.28 6.03 -11.26
C ILE A 145 23.77 7.03 -10.21
N HIS A 146 22.82 7.78 -9.62
CA HIS A 146 23.05 8.65 -8.48
C HIS A 146 22.41 7.98 -7.26
N ALA A 147 23.23 7.28 -6.48
CA ALA A 147 22.77 6.47 -5.35
C ALA A 147 22.60 7.33 -4.09
N LEU A 148 21.38 7.44 -3.59
CA LEU A 148 21.09 7.97 -2.26
C LEU A 148 21.15 6.80 -1.28
N LEU A 149 21.87 6.98 -0.16
CA LEU A 149 22.10 5.90 0.81
C LEU A 149 21.11 5.99 1.97
N ASP A 150 20.64 4.84 2.42
CA ASP A 150 19.48 4.73 3.31
C ASP A 150 19.85 4.84 4.80
N GLY A 151 20.12 3.75 5.46
CA GLY A 151 20.44 3.67 6.89
C GLY A 151 19.30 3.96 7.87
N ARG A 152 18.04 4.06 7.37
CA ARG A 152 16.82 4.20 8.19
C ARG A 152 15.84 3.07 7.99
N ASP A 153 15.58 2.73 6.72
CA ASP A 153 14.61 1.71 6.35
C ASP A 153 15.30 0.33 6.22
N VAL A 154 16.62 0.33 6.29
CA VAL A 154 17.54 -0.83 6.37
C VAL A 154 18.61 -0.56 7.45
N PRO A 155 19.45 -1.55 7.83
CA PRO A 155 20.47 -1.36 8.84
C PRO A 155 21.38 -0.15 8.57
N PRO A 156 21.79 0.60 9.62
CA PRO A 156 22.43 1.93 9.47
C PRO A 156 23.79 1.96 8.75
N ALA A 157 24.43 0.81 8.56
CA ALA A 157 25.75 0.67 7.91
C ALA A 157 25.73 -0.49 6.92
N SER A 158 24.75 -0.51 5.99
CA SER A 158 24.55 -1.55 4.98
C SER A 158 24.74 -1.05 3.54
N ALA A 159 24.90 0.26 3.33
CA ALA A 159 24.93 0.84 1.98
C ALA A 159 26.09 0.34 1.13
N ALA A 160 27.25 0.07 1.72
CA ALA A 160 28.38 -0.48 0.97
C ALA A 160 28.06 -1.84 0.34
N ASP A 161 27.29 -2.69 1.03
CA ASP A 161 26.88 -4.00 0.52
C ASP A 161 25.82 -3.84 -0.60
N PHE A 162 24.90 -2.86 -0.49
CA PHE A 162 23.98 -2.51 -1.57
C PHE A 162 24.71 -1.96 -2.80
N ILE A 163 25.77 -1.18 -2.63
CA ILE A 163 26.60 -0.69 -3.73
C ILE A 163 27.33 -1.84 -4.43
N ASP A 164 27.89 -2.80 -3.68
CA ASP A 164 28.54 -3.98 -4.25
C ASP A 164 27.54 -4.85 -5.00
N ALA A 165 26.36 -5.10 -4.43
CA ALA A 165 25.30 -5.85 -5.07
C ALA A 165 24.82 -5.14 -6.36
N CYS A 166 24.69 -3.81 -6.33
CA CYS A 166 24.33 -3.01 -7.48
C CYS A 166 25.40 -3.13 -8.58
N ASN A 167 26.67 -2.95 -8.26
CA ASN A 167 27.77 -3.09 -9.22
C ASN A 167 27.79 -4.48 -9.86
N ALA A 168 27.60 -5.54 -9.07
CA ALA A 168 27.54 -6.90 -9.57
C ALA A 168 26.33 -7.11 -10.55
N GLU A 169 25.17 -6.53 -10.25
CA GLU A 169 24.00 -6.63 -11.15
C GLU A 169 24.19 -5.78 -12.41
N LEU A 170 24.78 -4.59 -12.30
CA LEU A 170 25.13 -3.76 -13.45
C LEU A 170 26.11 -4.47 -14.39
N GLU A 171 27.10 -5.20 -13.83
CA GLU A 171 28.01 -6.03 -14.63
C GLU A 171 27.28 -7.16 -15.37
N LYS A 172 26.37 -7.87 -14.71
CA LYS A 172 25.53 -8.89 -15.36
C LYS A 172 24.64 -8.29 -16.45
N ILE A 173 24.02 -7.14 -16.19
CA ILE A 173 23.25 -6.42 -17.19
C ILE A 173 24.18 -5.95 -18.32
N GLY A 174 25.44 -5.63 -18.04
CA GLY A 174 26.42 -5.12 -18.98
C GLY A 174 26.18 -3.65 -19.36
N ALA A 175 25.63 -2.86 -18.45
CA ALA A 175 25.36 -1.43 -18.62
C ALA A 175 25.16 -0.74 -17.28
N GLY A 176 25.37 0.60 -17.26
CA GLY A 176 25.21 1.45 -16.09
C GLY A 176 26.48 1.58 -15.26
N LYS A 177 26.65 2.75 -14.64
CA LYS A 177 27.74 3.06 -13.71
C LYS A 177 27.23 3.93 -12.57
N ILE A 178 27.63 3.66 -11.34
CA ILE A 178 27.37 4.55 -10.21
C ILE A 178 28.24 5.81 -10.41
N ALA A 179 27.59 6.97 -10.48
CA ALA A 179 28.25 8.26 -10.72
C ALA A 179 28.41 9.09 -9.44
N THR A 180 27.46 9.01 -8.53
CA THR A 180 27.58 9.65 -7.20
C THR A 180 26.98 8.76 -6.13
N VAL A 181 27.50 8.88 -4.92
CA VAL A 181 26.91 8.32 -3.70
C VAL A 181 26.80 9.40 -2.64
N MET A 182 25.70 9.42 -1.88
CA MET A 182 25.49 10.36 -0.80
C MET A 182 24.37 9.90 0.13
N GLY A 183 24.50 10.18 1.42
CA GLY A 183 23.46 9.87 2.38
C GLY A 183 22.14 10.62 2.12
N ARG A 184 21.03 9.99 2.50
CA ARG A 184 19.68 10.57 2.35
C ARG A 184 19.51 11.90 3.08
N PHE A 185 20.36 12.20 4.07
CA PHE A 185 20.41 13.47 4.77
C PHE A 185 20.64 14.67 3.83
N TYR A 186 21.37 14.46 2.72
CA TYR A 186 21.67 15.50 1.72
C TYR A 186 20.71 15.47 0.54
N GLY A 187 20.46 14.28 -0.02
CA GLY A 187 19.68 14.13 -1.27
C GLY A 187 18.18 13.91 -1.04
N MET A 188 17.73 13.74 0.20
CA MET A 188 16.34 13.45 0.55
C MET A 188 15.87 14.28 1.76
N ASP A 189 16.27 15.54 1.83
CA ASP A 189 15.73 16.49 2.80
C ASP A 189 14.24 16.76 2.52
N ARG A 190 13.48 17.16 3.56
CA ARG A 190 12.08 17.55 3.47
C ARG A 190 11.73 18.75 4.37
N ASP A 191 12.75 19.38 4.94
CA ASP A 191 12.62 20.44 5.94
C ASP A 191 13.17 21.77 5.44
N ASN A 192 13.34 21.92 4.10
CA ASN A 192 13.90 23.09 3.41
C ASN A 192 15.31 23.46 3.89
N ARG A 193 16.12 22.47 4.23
CA ARG A 193 17.51 22.66 4.61
C ARG A 193 18.39 22.76 3.36
N TRP A 194 18.29 23.91 2.73
CA TRP A 194 19.00 24.19 1.47
C TRP A 194 20.52 24.11 1.61
N ASP A 195 21.06 24.30 2.82
CA ASP A 195 22.47 24.04 3.16
C ASP A 195 22.91 22.59 2.96
N ARG A 196 21.97 21.63 3.04
CA ARG A 196 22.20 20.21 2.77
C ARG A 196 21.95 19.89 1.30
N VAL A 197 20.78 20.30 0.79
CA VAL A 197 20.34 20.01 -0.57
C VAL A 197 21.29 20.62 -1.62
N SER A 198 21.86 21.79 -1.35
CA SER A 198 22.86 22.41 -2.24
C SER A 198 24.12 21.57 -2.42
N LYS A 199 24.56 20.84 -1.38
CA LYS A 199 25.70 19.91 -1.49
C LYS A 199 25.39 18.72 -2.38
N ALA A 200 24.16 18.15 -2.25
CA ALA A 200 23.70 17.11 -3.15
C ALA A 200 23.63 17.60 -4.60
N TYR A 201 23.03 18.76 -4.81
CA TYR A 201 22.96 19.40 -6.14
C TYR A 201 24.34 19.65 -6.73
N ALA A 202 25.30 20.15 -5.93
CA ALA A 202 26.66 20.41 -6.39
C ALA A 202 27.37 19.13 -6.88
N ALA A 203 27.20 18.00 -6.18
CA ALA A 203 27.74 16.72 -6.63
C ALA A 203 27.08 16.22 -7.91
N LEU A 204 25.77 16.37 -8.03
CA LEU A 204 25.00 15.91 -9.21
C LEU A 204 25.29 16.74 -10.46
N VAL A 205 25.40 18.07 -10.31
CA VAL A 205 25.42 19.02 -11.43
C VAL A 205 26.82 19.60 -11.69
N TYR A 206 27.59 19.92 -10.64
CA TYR A 206 28.91 20.53 -10.80
C TYR A 206 30.03 19.50 -10.69
N GLY A 207 29.75 18.30 -10.16
CA GLY A 207 30.77 17.30 -9.87
C GLY A 207 31.62 17.69 -8.65
N GLU A 208 31.07 18.48 -7.75
CA GLU A 208 31.74 18.94 -6.52
C GLU A 208 31.41 18.04 -5.34
N GLY A 209 32.38 17.79 -4.49
CA GLY A 209 32.23 16.94 -3.29
C GLY A 209 33.51 16.16 -3.04
N ASN A 210 33.40 15.07 -2.31
CA ASN A 210 34.48 14.08 -2.22
C ASN A 210 34.62 13.36 -3.55
N HIS A 211 35.80 12.83 -3.83
CA HIS A 211 36.09 12.09 -5.04
C HIS A 211 36.59 10.69 -4.74
N THR A 212 36.21 9.71 -5.55
CA THR A 212 36.62 8.32 -5.43
C THR A 212 36.63 7.62 -6.77
N THR A 213 37.38 6.55 -6.89
CA THR A 213 37.28 5.58 -8.00
C THR A 213 36.47 4.35 -7.62
N ASP A 214 36.15 4.19 -6.32
CA ASP A 214 35.42 3.04 -5.75
C ASP A 214 34.39 3.54 -4.72
N ALA A 215 33.13 3.54 -5.11
CA ALA A 215 32.02 4.03 -4.28
C ALA A 215 31.84 3.22 -2.99
N ALA A 216 31.96 1.88 -3.07
CA ALA A 216 31.77 1.01 -1.90
C ALA A 216 32.91 1.18 -0.89
N ALA A 217 34.16 1.31 -1.37
CA ALA A 217 35.31 1.59 -0.51
C ALA A 217 35.18 2.94 0.21
N ALA A 218 34.76 3.99 -0.53
CA ALA A 218 34.54 5.32 0.07
C ALA A 218 33.46 5.31 1.15
N VAL A 219 32.37 4.57 0.95
CA VAL A 219 31.33 4.42 1.97
C VAL A 219 31.82 3.64 3.19
N ARG A 220 32.58 2.55 3.01
CA ARG A 220 33.20 1.82 4.12
C ARG A 220 34.18 2.69 4.91
N GLU A 221 34.97 3.53 4.23
CA GLU A 221 35.86 4.49 4.88
C GLU A 221 35.08 5.50 5.72
N SER A 222 33.95 5.98 5.25
CA SER A 222 33.10 6.94 5.98
C SER A 222 32.64 6.41 7.34
N TYR A 223 32.43 5.12 7.50
CA TYR A 223 32.06 4.51 8.78
C TYR A 223 33.18 4.58 9.85
N THR A 224 34.38 4.92 9.46
CA THR A 224 35.52 5.13 10.42
C THR A 224 35.56 6.58 10.92
N VAL A 225 34.81 7.48 10.28
CA VAL A 225 34.75 8.92 10.63
C VAL A 225 33.71 9.12 11.75
N LYS A 226 34.03 10.01 12.67
CA LYS A 226 33.10 10.41 13.75
C LYS A 226 32.54 11.79 13.49
N ASP A 227 31.28 11.97 13.86
CA ASP A 227 30.60 13.26 13.89
C ASP A 227 31.09 14.14 15.08
N GLU A 228 30.48 15.34 15.20
CA GLU A 228 30.78 16.30 16.28
C GLU A 228 30.45 15.75 17.68
N ASP A 229 29.50 14.78 17.77
CA ASP A 229 29.12 14.11 19.01
C ASP A 229 29.99 12.89 19.32
N GLY A 230 30.98 12.57 18.47
CA GLY A 230 31.87 11.44 18.60
C GLY A 230 31.29 10.09 18.20
N LYS A 231 30.12 10.05 17.53
CA LYS A 231 29.49 8.85 16.97
C LYS A 231 30.01 8.59 15.57
N PHE A 232 30.17 7.32 15.23
CA PHE A 232 30.55 6.93 13.87
C PHE A 232 29.44 7.29 12.88
N LEU A 233 29.83 7.77 11.68
CA LEU A 233 28.90 8.07 10.60
C LEU A 233 28.19 6.79 10.15
N THR A 234 26.94 6.95 9.76
CA THR A 234 26.11 5.91 9.16
C THR A 234 25.77 6.28 7.72
N ASP A 235 25.14 5.38 6.99
CA ASP A 235 24.74 5.56 5.58
C ASP A 235 24.03 6.91 5.34
N GLU A 236 23.14 7.28 6.25
CA GLU A 236 22.34 8.50 6.17
C GLU A 236 23.19 9.77 6.02
N PHE A 237 24.38 9.80 6.65
CA PHE A 237 25.22 11.00 6.74
C PHE A 237 26.45 10.96 5.85
N VAL A 238 26.59 9.98 4.97
CA VAL A 238 27.69 9.94 4.00
C VAL A 238 27.69 11.20 3.14
N LEU A 239 28.83 11.90 3.15
CA LEU A 239 28.99 13.12 2.37
C LEU A 239 28.84 12.87 0.87
N PRO A 240 28.29 13.83 0.10
CA PRO A 240 28.24 13.73 -1.36
C PRO A 240 29.62 13.43 -1.95
N THR A 241 29.70 12.32 -2.66
CA THR A 241 30.95 11.77 -3.23
C THR A 241 30.73 11.46 -4.71
N VAL A 242 31.58 11.97 -5.56
CA VAL A 242 31.59 11.77 -7.01
C VAL A 242 32.51 10.61 -7.37
N VAL A 243 32.05 9.74 -8.25
CA VAL A 243 32.87 8.64 -8.79
C VAL A 243 33.58 9.11 -10.07
N ASP A 244 34.90 9.15 -10.04
CA ASP A 244 35.72 9.64 -11.14
C ASP A 244 35.54 8.78 -12.40
N GLY A 245 35.60 9.45 -13.57
CA GLY A 245 35.40 8.80 -14.87
C GLY A 245 33.93 8.55 -15.23
N THR A 246 33.00 9.13 -14.49
CA THR A 246 31.55 9.15 -14.80
C THR A 246 31.11 10.56 -15.27
N LYS A 247 29.82 10.67 -15.67
CA LYS A 247 29.27 11.96 -16.06
C LYS A 247 28.33 12.50 -15.00
N ARG A 248 28.36 13.82 -14.84
CA ARG A 248 27.39 14.62 -14.10
C ARG A 248 26.16 14.93 -14.94
N ILE A 249 25.10 15.37 -14.31
CA ILE A 249 23.87 15.80 -14.98
C ILE A 249 24.14 17.13 -15.70
N THR A 250 23.85 17.19 -17.01
CA THR A 250 24.04 18.38 -17.86
C THR A 250 22.78 18.64 -18.69
N SER A 251 22.66 19.88 -19.22
CA SER A 251 21.55 20.22 -20.13
C SER A 251 21.48 19.29 -21.34
N GLY A 252 20.28 18.80 -21.63
CA GLY A 252 20.00 17.82 -22.66
C GLY A 252 19.82 16.41 -22.16
N ASP A 253 20.29 16.09 -20.95
CA ASP A 253 20.18 14.77 -20.38
C ASP A 253 18.74 14.44 -19.95
N SER A 254 18.49 13.14 -19.77
CA SER A 254 17.28 12.65 -19.12
C SER A 254 17.59 12.20 -17.70
N VAL A 255 16.68 12.51 -16.77
CA VAL A 255 16.77 12.08 -15.36
C VAL A 255 15.52 11.30 -15.00
N ILE A 256 15.66 10.12 -14.42
CA ILE A 256 14.55 9.37 -13.82
C ILE A 256 14.83 9.25 -12.33
N PHE A 257 13.97 9.86 -11.50
CA PHE A 257 14.02 9.69 -10.06
C PHE A 257 13.12 8.52 -9.67
N PHE A 258 13.71 7.38 -9.28
CA PHE A 258 12.98 6.13 -9.08
C PHE A 258 12.35 5.97 -7.67
N ASN A 259 12.44 6.98 -6.81
CA ASN A 259 11.66 7.01 -5.57
C ASN A 259 10.15 7.12 -5.88
N PHE A 260 9.32 6.28 -5.27
CA PHE A 260 7.86 6.33 -5.45
C PHE A 260 7.16 7.08 -4.31
N ARG A 261 7.78 7.25 -3.15
CA ARG A 261 7.23 8.05 -2.05
C ARG A 261 7.65 9.52 -2.21
N PRO A 262 6.68 10.47 -2.25
CA PRO A 262 6.93 11.84 -2.70
C PRO A 262 7.58 12.76 -1.66
N ASP A 263 7.37 12.53 -0.35
CA ASP A 263 7.68 13.50 0.71
C ASP A 263 9.14 13.99 0.71
N ARG A 264 10.10 13.09 0.45
CA ARG A 264 11.54 13.39 0.42
C ARG A 264 12.13 13.53 -0.99
N ALA A 265 11.28 13.39 -2.02
CA ALA A 265 11.73 13.58 -3.40
C ALA A 265 11.51 15.01 -3.93
N ARG A 266 10.63 15.77 -3.28
CA ARG A 266 10.18 17.10 -3.76
C ARG A 266 11.31 18.11 -3.85
N GLU A 267 12.11 18.26 -2.80
CA GLU A 267 13.09 19.35 -2.70
C GLU A 267 14.19 19.22 -3.75
N ILE A 268 14.88 18.08 -3.81
CA ILE A 268 15.95 17.88 -4.81
C ILE A 268 15.40 17.95 -6.24
N THR A 269 14.16 17.48 -6.49
CA THR A 269 13.50 17.61 -7.79
C THR A 269 13.31 19.08 -8.14
N ARG A 270 12.78 19.91 -7.23
CA ARG A 270 12.58 21.35 -7.49
C ARG A 270 13.88 22.06 -7.82
N THR A 271 14.98 21.70 -7.19
CA THR A 271 16.29 22.31 -7.53
C THR A 271 16.69 22.10 -8.98
N LEU A 272 16.24 21.00 -9.60
CA LEU A 272 16.60 20.63 -10.96
C LEU A 272 15.63 21.16 -12.02
N VAL A 273 14.31 21.25 -11.66
CA VAL A 273 13.25 21.48 -12.66
C VAL A 273 12.46 22.78 -12.50
N ASP A 274 12.50 23.42 -11.32
CA ASP A 274 11.67 24.61 -11.05
C ASP A 274 12.40 25.89 -11.48
N PRO A 275 11.91 26.63 -12.48
CA PRO A 275 12.52 27.89 -12.89
C PRO A 275 12.46 28.98 -11.81
N ASN A 276 11.51 28.88 -10.88
CA ASN A 276 11.31 29.83 -9.79
C ASN A 276 11.99 29.40 -8.49
N PHE A 277 12.82 28.35 -8.52
CA PHE A 277 13.53 27.90 -7.31
C PHE A 277 14.50 28.97 -6.81
N ASP A 278 14.41 29.33 -5.54
CA ASP A 278 15.15 30.39 -4.87
C ASP A 278 15.90 29.94 -3.59
N GLY A 279 15.92 28.64 -3.29
CA GLY A 279 16.57 28.11 -2.07
C GLY A 279 18.09 28.28 -2.03
N PHE A 280 18.74 28.32 -3.20
CA PHE A 280 20.17 28.66 -3.38
C PHE A 280 20.45 29.05 -4.84
N GLU A 281 21.58 29.74 -5.05
CA GLU A 281 21.99 30.15 -6.40
C GLU A 281 22.46 28.94 -7.24
N ARG A 282 21.86 28.75 -8.43
CA ARG A 282 22.29 27.74 -9.41
C ARG A 282 23.29 28.37 -10.35
N ILE A 283 24.56 28.03 -10.18
CA ILE A 283 25.64 28.52 -11.08
C ILE A 283 25.37 27.97 -12.49
N GLY A 284 25.23 28.85 -13.46
CA GLY A 284 24.88 28.48 -14.85
C GLY A 284 23.38 28.37 -15.15
N GLY A 285 22.52 28.65 -14.13
CA GLY A 285 21.06 28.65 -14.29
C GLY A 285 20.42 27.27 -14.24
N MET A 286 19.17 27.19 -14.68
CA MET A 286 18.41 25.93 -14.76
C MET A 286 18.87 25.09 -15.94
N LEU A 287 18.97 23.77 -15.73
CA LEU A 287 19.27 22.81 -16.78
C LEU A 287 18.03 22.52 -17.64
N ASP A 288 18.21 22.33 -18.94
CA ASP A 288 17.18 21.80 -19.85
C ASP A 288 17.20 20.26 -19.75
N LEU A 289 16.34 19.68 -18.92
CA LEU A 289 16.30 18.24 -18.66
C LEU A 289 14.97 17.64 -19.14
N TYR A 290 15.01 16.39 -19.59
CA TYR A 290 13.82 15.56 -19.61
C TYR A 290 13.75 14.82 -18.26
N TYR A 291 12.89 15.29 -17.37
CA TYR A 291 12.84 14.79 -15.99
C TYR A 291 11.60 13.94 -15.74
N VAL A 292 11.81 12.75 -15.22
CA VAL A 292 10.73 11.80 -14.89
C VAL A 292 10.70 11.55 -13.39
N CYS A 293 9.56 11.83 -12.77
CA CYS A 293 9.23 11.38 -11.43
C CYS A 293 8.58 10.00 -11.50
N MET A 294 9.00 9.06 -10.65
CA MET A 294 8.38 7.73 -10.59
C MET A 294 6.88 7.83 -10.34
N THR A 295 6.48 8.67 -9.37
CA THR A 295 5.10 9.00 -9.03
C THR A 295 4.90 10.51 -9.04
N GLN A 296 3.68 10.99 -8.83
CA GLN A 296 3.41 12.42 -8.70
C GLN A 296 3.92 12.94 -7.36
N TYR A 297 5.07 13.62 -7.34
CA TYR A 297 5.62 14.17 -6.11
C TYR A 297 4.87 15.40 -5.61
N ASP A 298 4.41 16.24 -6.54
CA ASP A 298 3.65 17.46 -6.27
C ASP A 298 2.88 17.84 -7.55
N ALA A 299 1.58 18.14 -7.41
CA ALA A 299 0.76 18.54 -8.55
C ALA A 299 1.20 19.89 -9.18
N THR A 300 1.96 20.72 -8.44
CA THR A 300 2.50 22.00 -8.89
C THR A 300 3.92 21.92 -9.42
N MET A 301 4.53 20.73 -9.48
CA MET A 301 5.89 20.53 -9.95
C MET A 301 5.98 20.80 -11.47
N PRO A 302 6.74 21.81 -11.91
CA PRO A 302 6.87 22.11 -13.33
C PRO A 302 7.89 21.21 -14.00
N ASN A 303 7.85 21.13 -15.35
CA ASN A 303 8.86 20.51 -16.20
C ASN A 303 9.19 19.04 -15.85
N VAL A 304 8.17 18.27 -15.46
CA VAL A 304 8.30 16.86 -15.12
C VAL A 304 7.28 16.01 -15.87
N GLU A 305 7.69 14.80 -16.23
CA GLU A 305 6.80 13.72 -16.59
C GLU A 305 6.57 12.80 -15.39
N ILE A 306 5.43 12.12 -15.35
CA ILE A 306 5.06 11.21 -14.24
C ILE A 306 4.87 9.81 -14.82
N ALA A 307 5.72 8.87 -14.39
CA ALA A 307 5.68 7.50 -14.88
C ALA A 307 4.44 6.74 -14.36
N PHE A 308 4.17 6.81 -13.07
CA PHE A 308 3.02 6.19 -12.43
C PHE A 308 2.11 7.28 -11.85
N LYS A 309 1.13 7.69 -12.63
CA LYS A 309 0.12 8.69 -12.21
C LYS A 309 -0.71 8.16 -11.05
N PRO A 310 -1.23 9.04 -10.16
CA PRO A 310 -2.12 8.65 -9.08
C PRO A 310 -3.29 7.81 -9.61
N GLN A 311 -3.59 6.72 -8.91
CA GLN A 311 -4.74 5.89 -9.24
C GLN A 311 -6.01 6.61 -8.80
N SER A 312 -6.93 6.83 -9.73
CA SER A 312 -8.26 7.32 -9.41
C SER A 312 -9.19 6.12 -9.26
N LEU A 313 -9.71 5.90 -8.05
CA LEU A 313 -10.70 4.86 -7.80
C LEU A 313 -12.09 5.40 -8.13
N THR A 314 -12.45 5.31 -9.41
CA THR A 314 -13.79 5.61 -9.91
C THR A 314 -14.65 4.36 -9.95
N ASN A 315 -15.96 4.53 -9.93
CA ASN A 315 -16.92 3.43 -9.93
C ASN A 315 -16.65 2.39 -8.80
N THR A 316 -16.27 2.89 -7.60
CA THR A 316 -16.33 2.06 -6.40
C THR A 316 -17.76 1.59 -6.16
N LEU A 317 -17.97 0.52 -5.41
CA LEU A 317 -19.30 -0.02 -5.15
C LEU A 317 -20.26 1.06 -4.66
N GLY A 318 -19.86 1.89 -3.70
CA GLY A 318 -20.68 2.98 -3.16
C GLY A 318 -21.08 4.02 -4.22
N GLU A 319 -20.11 4.45 -5.04
CA GLU A 319 -20.34 5.38 -6.14
C GLU A 319 -21.27 4.78 -7.21
N TYR A 320 -21.06 3.52 -7.55
CA TYR A 320 -21.86 2.84 -8.57
C TYR A 320 -23.29 2.58 -8.10
N LEU A 321 -23.49 2.17 -6.83
CA LEU A 321 -24.81 2.03 -6.24
C LEU A 321 -25.58 3.36 -6.26
N ALA A 322 -24.94 4.47 -5.95
CA ALA A 322 -25.54 5.80 -6.05
C ALA A 322 -25.98 6.13 -7.49
N LYS A 323 -25.12 5.87 -8.49
CA LYS A 323 -25.45 6.03 -9.92
C LYS A 323 -26.65 5.18 -10.34
N MET A 324 -26.82 4.01 -9.74
CA MET A 324 -27.97 3.12 -9.97
C MET A 324 -29.21 3.47 -9.11
N GLY A 325 -29.18 4.59 -8.39
CA GLY A 325 -30.28 5.05 -7.54
C GLY A 325 -30.59 4.13 -6.36
N LYS A 326 -29.60 3.35 -5.88
CA LYS A 326 -29.73 2.45 -4.73
C LYS A 326 -29.43 3.18 -3.43
N THR A 327 -30.16 2.83 -2.38
CA THR A 327 -29.92 3.34 -1.03
C THR A 327 -28.98 2.42 -0.29
N GLN A 328 -28.03 2.99 0.45
CA GLN A 328 -27.01 2.24 1.15
C GLN A 328 -26.74 2.79 2.54
N LEU A 329 -26.39 1.91 3.48
CA LEU A 329 -26.00 2.25 4.84
C LEU A 329 -24.57 1.82 5.09
N ARG A 330 -23.76 2.68 5.75
CA ARG A 330 -22.46 2.37 6.34
C ARG A 330 -22.60 2.41 7.85
N ILE A 331 -22.17 1.38 8.54
CA ILE A 331 -22.24 1.31 9.99
C ILE A 331 -21.03 0.60 10.60
N ALA A 332 -20.40 1.25 11.57
CA ALA A 332 -19.34 0.69 12.40
C ALA A 332 -19.20 1.51 13.68
N GLU A 333 -18.41 1.00 14.62
CA GLU A 333 -17.92 1.79 15.73
C GLU A 333 -16.71 2.66 15.34
N THR A 334 -16.30 3.62 16.21
CA THR A 334 -15.31 4.68 15.90
C THR A 334 -14.04 4.14 15.26
N GLU A 335 -13.48 3.04 15.78
CA GLU A 335 -12.21 2.46 15.30
C GLU A 335 -12.26 2.00 13.83
N LYS A 336 -13.43 1.60 13.37
CA LYS A 336 -13.61 1.06 12.00
C LYS A 336 -14.55 1.88 11.12
N TYR A 337 -14.98 3.06 11.59
CA TYR A 337 -15.88 3.91 10.83
C TYR A 337 -15.24 4.44 9.53
N ALA A 338 -13.98 4.86 9.57
CA ALA A 338 -13.26 5.29 8.38
C ALA A 338 -13.10 4.16 7.35
N HIS A 339 -13.01 2.90 7.82
CA HIS A 339 -12.83 1.74 6.95
C HIS A 339 -14.09 1.48 6.11
N VAL A 340 -15.27 1.50 6.70
CA VAL A 340 -16.54 1.33 5.96
C VAL A 340 -16.99 2.59 5.19
N THR A 341 -16.33 3.73 5.38
CA THR A 341 -16.65 5.01 4.70
C THR A 341 -15.52 5.45 3.77
N PHE A 342 -14.51 6.14 4.26
CA PHE A 342 -13.42 6.72 3.48
C PHE A 342 -12.67 5.68 2.62
N PHE A 343 -12.15 4.62 3.25
CA PHE A 343 -11.38 3.60 2.54
C PHE A 343 -12.25 2.80 1.58
N PHE A 344 -13.43 2.38 2.01
CA PHE A 344 -14.38 1.67 1.16
C PHE A 344 -14.84 2.50 -0.04
N ASN A 345 -14.91 3.82 0.10
CA ASN A 345 -15.26 4.77 -0.96
C ASN A 345 -14.04 5.22 -1.80
N GLY A 346 -12.89 4.52 -1.69
CA GLY A 346 -11.71 4.81 -2.49
C GLY A 346 -11.05 6.15 -2.16
N GLY A 347 -11.04 6.54 -0.89
CA GLY A 347 -10.43 7.78 -0.40
C GLY A 347 -11.34 9.01 -0.50
N LYS A 348 -12.65 8.83 -0.69
CA LYS A 348 -13.63 9.92 -0.75
C LYS A 348 -14.35 10.10 0.59
N GLU A 349 -14.20 11.28 1.21
CA GLU A 349 -14.89 11.63 2.47
C GLU A 349 -16.39 11.92 2.27
N THR A 350 -16.75 12.47 1.13
CA THR A 350 -18.13 12.87 0.85
C THR A 350 -19.04 11.65 0.72
N GLN A 351 -20.24 11.76 1.30
CA GLN A 351 -21.28 10.77 1.10
C GLN A 351 -21.76 10.78 -0.35
N PHE A 352 -22.04 9.59 -0.88
CA PHE A 352 -22.70 9.45 -2.17
C PHE A 352 -24.22 9.66 -2.04
N ASP A 353 -24.89 9.97 -3.12
CA ASP A 353 -26.34 10.06 -3.15
C ASP A 353 -26.98 8.72 -2.68
N GLY A 354 -27.90 8.80 -1.72
CA GLY A 354 -28.53 7.61 -1.13
C GLY A 354 -27.66 6.86 -0.10
N GLU A 355 -26.49 7.39 0.28
CA GLU A 355 -25.64 6.83 1.34
C GLU A 355 -25.98 7.48 2.69
N ASP A 356 -26.38 6.67 3.65
CA ASP A 356 -26.47 7.06 5.07
C ASP A 356 -25.33 6.46 5.85
N ARG A 357 -24.94 7.11 6.95
CA ARG A 357 -23.86 6.68 7.83
C ARG A 357 -24.31 6.66 9.28
N ILE A 358 -24.03 5.58 9.99
CA ILE A 358 -24.24 5.45 11.44
C ILE A 358 -22.89 5.18 12.11
N LEU A 359 -22.47 6.12 12.93
CA LEU A 359 -21.31 5.98 13.82
C LEU A 359 -21.80 5.61 15.21
N VAL A 360 -21.21 4.55 15.78
CA VAL A 360 -21.34 4.18 17.19
C VAL A 360 -20.01 4.46 17.88
N ASN A 361 -20.03 5.21 18.99
CA ASN A 361 -18.77 5.52 19.69
C ASN A 361 -18.18 4.24 20.32
N SER A 362 -16.88 4.01 20.09
CA SER A 362 -16.15 2.97 20.81
C SER A 362 -16.02 3.29 22.30
N PRO A 363 -15.88 2.29 23.17
CA PRO A 363 -15.75 2.52 24.61
C PRO A 363 -14.45 3.28 24.93
N LYS A 364 -14.52 4.17 25.94
CA LYS A 364 -13.37 4.97 26.38
C LYS A 364 -12.54 4.23 27.41
N VAL A 365 -11.86 3.18 26.99
CA VAL A 365 -10.93 2.37 27.79
C VAL A 365 -9.49 2.58 27.32
N ALA A 366 -8.52 2.26 28.15
CA ALA A 366 -7.11 2.40 27.79
C ALA A 366 -6.69 1.40 26.67
N THR A 367 -7.14 0.16 26.81
CA THR A 367 -6.94 -0.94 25.86
C THR A 367 -8.22 -1.77 25.80
N TYR A 368 -8.52 -2.38 24.66
CA TYR A 368 -9.80 -3.06 24.44
C TYR A 368 -9.91 -4.46 25.09
N ASP A 369 -8.83 -5.00 25.63
CA ASP A 369 -8.89 -6.19 26.51
C ASP A 369 -9.67 -5.94 27.82
N LEU A 370 -9.76 -4.67 28.24
CA LEU A 370 -10.57 -4.27 29.41
C LEU A 370 -12.08 -4.28 29.15
N GLN A 371 -12.49 -4.23 27.88
CA GLN A 371 -13.87 -4.29 27.42
C GLN A 371 -13.93 -4.97 26.04
N PRO A 372 -13.75 -6.31 25.96
CA PRO A 372 -13.65 -7.05 24.70
C PRO A 372 -14.90 -7.01 23.82
N GLU A 373 -16.07 -6.83 24.41
CA GLU A 373 -17.33 -6.63 23.69
C GLU A 373 -17.36 -5.31 22.91
N MET A 374 -16.49 -4.36 23.24
CA MET A 374 -16.40 -3.03 22.64
C MET A 374 -17.80 -2.42 22.43
N SER A 375 -18.14 -1.99 21.24
CA SER A 375 -19.49 -1.48 20.90
C SER A 375 -20.25 -2.40 19.94
N ALA A 376 -19.88 -3.68 19.84
CA ALA A 376 -20.52 -4.60 18.91
C ALA A 376 -22.04 -4.74 19.16
N VAL A 377 -22.48 -4.84 20.42
CA VAL A 377 -23.91 -4.97 20.75
C VAL A 377 -24.71 -3.73 20.35
N PRO A 378 -24.33 -2.48 20.69
CA PRO A 378 -25.00 -1.29 20.18
C PRO A 378 -24.96 -1.15 18.65
N VAL A 379 -23.89 -1.57 17.99
CA VAL A 379 -23.80 -1.61 16.51
C VAL A 379 -24.82 -2.62 15.97
N CYS A 380 -24.87 -3.81 16.54
CA CYS A 380 -25.82 -4.87 16.19
C CYS A 380 -27.27 -4.41 16.34
N ASP A 381 -27.63 -3.76 17.45
CA ASP A 381 -29.00 -3.26 17.66
C ASP A 381 -29.39 -2.27 16.56
N LYS A 382 -28.54 -1.29 16.27
CA LYS A 382 -28.80 -0.28 15.24
C LYS A 382 -28.85 -0.85 13.83
N VAL A 383 -27.99 -1.82 13.49
CA VAL A 383 -28.02 -2.41 12.14
C VAL A 383 -29.24 -3.31 11.96
N CYS A 384 -29.64 -4.08 12.97
CA CYS A 384 -30.88 -4.88 12.91
C CYS A 384 -32.11 -3.97 12.71
N GLU A 385 -32.21 -2.87 13.47
CA GLU A 385 -33.26 -1.87 13.29
C GLU A 385 -33.25 -1.29 11.87
N ALA A 386 -32.09 -0.93 11.34
CA ALA A 386 -31.92 -0.41 9.99
C ALA A 386 -32.34 -1.42 8.91
N ILE A 387 -31.96 -2.70 9.06
CA ILE A 387 -32.35 -3.79 8.16
C ILE A 387 -33.87 -3.97 8.19
N GLU A 388 -34.47 -4.07 9.37
CA GLU A 388 -35.89 -4.29 9.54
C GLU A 388 -36.76 -3.08 9.11
N SER A 389 -36.17 -1.88 9.03
CA SER A 389 -36.86 -0.70 8.50
C SER A 389 -37.24 -0.84 7.01
N GLY A 390 -36.56 -1.70 6.26
CA GLY A 390 -36.73 -1.86 4.82
C GLY A 390 -36.37 -0.62 3.98
N LYS A 391 -35.54 0.28 4.54
CA LYS A 391 -35.12 1.52 3.89
C LYS A 391 -33.99 1.29 2.87
N TYR A 392 -33.04 0.41 3.17
CA TYR A 392 -31.79 0.26 2.43
C TYR A 392 -31.85 -0.92 1.47
N ASP A 393 -31.23 -0.74 0.28
CA ASP A 393 -30.94 -1.81 -0.66
C ASP A 393 -29.66 -2.57 -0.25
N VAL A 394 -28.66 -1.84 0.30
CA VAL A 394 -27.38 -2.37 0.72
C VAL A 394 -27.02 -1.86 2.11
N VAL A 395 -26.44 -2.73 2.93
CA VAL A 395 -25.88 -2.39 4.25
C VAL A 395 -24.44 -2.91 4.31
N ILE A 396 -23.50 -2.05 4.65
CA ILE A 396 -22.09 -2.40 4.89
C ILE A 396 -21.80 -2.21 6.37
N LEU A 397 -21.47 -3.29 7.04
CA LEU A 397 -21.27 -3.38 8.48
C LEU A 397 -19.87 -3.92 8.79
N ASN A 398 -19.20 -3.33 9.77
CA ASN A 398 -17.95 -3.86 10.34
C ASN A 398 -18.10 -4.03 11.86
N PHE A 399 -17.67 -5.20 12.35
CA PHE A 399 -17.44 -5.49 13.77
C PHE A 399 -15.92 -5.47 14.04
N ALA A 400 -15.48 -4.54 14.88
CA ALA A 400 -14.06 -4.23 15.11
C ALA A 400 -13.33 -5.23 16.04
N ASN A 401 -14.06 -6.06 16.75
CA ASN A 401 -13.60 -6.71 17.97
C ASN A 401 -12.40 -7.62 17.79
N CYS A 402 -12.41 -8.54 16.80
CA CYS A 402 -11.36 -9.55 16.66
C CYS A 402 -10.00 -8.92 16.35
N ASP A 403 -10.00 -7.81 15.60
CA ASP A 403 -8.78 -7.05 15.30
C ASP A 403 -8.32 -6.22 16.50
N MET A 404 -9.19 -5.34 16.99
CA MET A 404 -8.81 -4.38 18.03
C MET A 404 -8.42 -5.03 19.36
N VAL A 405 -9.11 -6.10 19.73
CA VAL A 405 -8.76 -6.88 20.93
C VAL A 405 -7.56 -7.80 20.66
N GLY A 406 -7.46 -8.37 19.45
CA GLY A 406 -6.32 -9.17 19.02
C GLY A 406 -4.99 -8.42 19.16
N HIS A 407 -4.96 -7.15 18.80
CA HIS A 407 -3.77 -6.29 18.96
C HIS A 407 -3.29 -6.12 20.40
N THR A 408 -4.13 -6.40 21.39
CA THR A 408 -3.71 -6.33 22.81
C THR A 408 -2.83 -7.50 23.24
N GLY A 409 -2.85 -8.60 22.48
CA GLY A 409 -2.13 -9.84 22.84
C GLY A 409 -2.73 -10.61 24.00
N ILE A 410 -3.90 -10.21 24.53
CA ILE A 410 -4.57 -10.85 25.66
C ILE A 410 -5.55 -11.91 25.15
N PHE A 411 -5.12 -13.17 25.20
CA PHE A 411 -5.83 -14.32 24.60
C PHE A 411 -7.28 -14.46 25.05
N ASP A 412 -7.53 -14.48 26.37
CA ASP A 412 -8.88 -14.67 26.93
C ASP A 412 -9.82 -13.52 26.54
N ALA A 413 -9.29 -12.31 26.39
CA ALA A 413 -10.04 -11.16 25.92
C ALA A 413 -10.42 -11.30 24.43
N ALA A 414 -9.50 -11.79 23.60
CA ALA A 414 -9.77 -12.05 22.19
C ALA A 414 -10.82 -13.17 22.01
N VAL A 415 -10.77 -14.24 22.79
CA VAL A 415 -11.82 -15.27 22.84
C VAL A 415 -13.18 -14.64 23.14
N LYS A 416 -13.25 -13.77 24.15
CA LYS A 416 -14.50 -13.07 24.52
C LYS A 416 -15.00 -12.13 23.43
N ALA A 417 -14.08 -11.46 22.72
CA ALA A 417 -14.39 -10.61 21.57
C ALA A 417 -15.05 -11.43 20.44
N VAL A 418 -14.49 -12.61 20.11
CA VAL A 418 -15.04 -13.53 19.10
C VAL A 418 -16.43 -14.02 19.48
N GLU A 419 -16.66 -14.44 20.74
CA GLU A 419 -17.98 -14.87 21.23
C GLU A 419 -19.05 -13.76 21.13
N THR A 420 -18.62 -12.50 21.34
CA THR A 420 -19.51 -11.35 21.19
C THR A 420 -19.88 -11.12 19.73
N VAL A 421 -18.91 -11.22 18.82
CA VAL A 421 -19.13 -11.11 17.37
C VAL A 421 -20.02 -12.25 16.88
N ASP A 422 -19.82 -13.50 17.33
CA ASP A 422 -20.67 -14.65 17.02
C ASP A 422 -22.15 -14.34 17.27
N THR A 423 -22.45 -13.89 18.49
CA THR A 423 -23.82 -13.54 18.89
C THR A 423 -24.42 -12.42 18.02
N CYS A 424 -23.64 -11.40 17.73
CA CYS A 424 -24.08 -10.27 16.91
C CYS A 424 -24.31 -10.68 15.45
N VAL A 425 -23.41 -11.45 14.86
CA VAL A 425 -23.54 -11.98 13.50
C VAL A 425 -24.79 -12.83 13.35
N GLY A 426 -25.07 -13.72 14.33
CA GLY A 426 -26.30 -14.52 14.34
C GLY A 426 -27.57 -13.65 14.25
N ARG A 427 -27.64 -12.56 15.03
CA ARG A 427 -28.76 -11.62 15.03
C ARG A 427 -28.90 -10.88 13.71
N VAL A 428 -27.80 -10.43 13.12
CA VAL A 428 -27.80 -9.75 11.80
C VAL A 428 -28.27 -10.70 10.72
N ALA A 429 -27.81 -11.96 10.72
CA ALA A 429 -28.24 -12.97 9.77
C ALA A 429 -29.74 -13.24 9.89
N GLU A 430 -30.26 -13.38 11.11
CA GLU A 430 -31.68 -13.62 11.39
C GLU A 430 -32.56 -12.44 10.89
N SER A 431 -32.17 -11.20 11.21
CA SER A 431 -32.89 -10.00 10.74
C SER A 431 -32.86 -9.89 9.21
N THR A 432 -31.72 -10.21 8.57
CA THR A 432 -31.58 -10.17 7.11
C THR A 432 -32.49 -11.19 6.42
N VAL A 433 -32.44 -12.44 6.86
CA VAL A 433 -33.27 -13.52 6.29
C VAL A 433 -34.76 -13.27 6.53
N LYS A 434 -35.15 -12.77 7.71
CA LYS A 434 -36.53 -12.36 8.04
C LYS A 434 -37.08 -11.33 7.05
N MET A 435 -36.23 -10.43 6.54
CA MET A 435 -36.60 -9.45 5.54
C MET A 435 -36.56 -9.99 4.09
N GLY A 436 -36.23 -11.28 3.92
CA GLY A 436 -36.04 -11.92 2.61
C GLY A 436 -34.82 -11.39 1.85
N GLY A 437 -33.83 -10.88 2.60
CA GLY A 437 -32.54 -10.39 2.11
C GLY A 437 -31.48 -11.48 2.05
N VAL A 438 -30.30 -11.08 1.61
CA VAL A 438 -29.08 -11.92 1.56
C VAL A 438 -27.99 -11.28 2.38
N MET A 439 -27.27 -12.06 3.19
CA MET A 439 -26.09 -11.59 3.90
C MET A 439 -24.84 -12.25 3.32
N LEU A 440 -23.84 -11.45 3.03
CA LEU A 440 -22.44 -11.88 2.80
C LEU A 440 -21.68 -11.67 4.09
N LEU A 441 -21.06 -12.73 4.59
CA LEU A 441 -20.25 -12.71 5.79
C LEU A 441 -18.80 -12.96 5.43
N THR A 442 -17.89 -12.08 5.85
CA THR A 442 -16.46 -12.17 5.57
C THR A 442 -15.63 -11.48 6.65
N ALA A 443 -14.32 -11.44 6.45
CA ALA A 443 -13.38 -10.56 7.14
C ALA A 443 -12.51 -9.83 6.11
N ASP A 444 -11.70 -8.89 6.56
CA ASP A 444 -10.82 -8.08 5.72
C ASP A 444 -9.34 -8.48 5.83
N HIS A 445 -8.97 -9.14 6.91
CA HIS A 445 -7.66 -9.78 7.19
C HIS A 445 -7.77 -10.68 8.42
N GLY A 446 -6.71 -11.41 8.75
CA GLY A 446 -6.60 -12.17 10.00
C GLY A 446 -5.84 -11.41 11.09
N ASN A 447 -6.17 -11.70 12.35
CA ASN A 447 -5.50 -11.24 13.57
C ASN A 447 -5.74 -12.23 14.72
N ALA A 448 -6.99 -12.38 15.18
CA ALA A 448 -7.36 -13.25 16.32
C ALA A 448 -7.17 -14.75 16.05
N ASP A 449 -6.94 -15.14 14.81
CA ASP A 449 -6.61 -16.50 14.38
C ASP A 449 -5.19 -16.95 14.78
N ARG A 450 -4.33 -16.01 15.24
CA ARG A 450 -2.99 -16.28 15.75
C ARG A 450 -2.59 -15.25 16.81
N MET A 451 -2.68 -15.63 18.08
CA MET A 451 -2.37 -14.79 19.25
C MET A 451 -1.03 -15.13 19.92
N LEU A 452 -0.35 -16.20 19.48
CA LEU A 452 0.95 -16.62 19.99
C LEU A 452 1.98 -16.74 18.87
N ASP A 453 3.20 -16.31 19.16
CA ASP A 453 4.35 -16.57 18.29
C ASP A 453 4.96 -17.95 18.58
N THR A 454 5.89 -18.37 17.74
CA THR A 454 6.58 -19.68 17.80
C THR A 454 7.36 -19.89 19.10
N ASP A 455 7.78 -18.81 19.76
CA ASP A 455 8.48 -18.83 21.06
C ASP A 455 7.52 -18.77 22.26
N GLY A 456 6.18 -18.74 22.02
CA GLY A 456 5.13 -18.67 23.03
C GLY A 456 4.87 -17.27 23.59
N THR A 457 5.50 -16.24 23.03
CA THR A 457 5.17 -14.85 23.36
C THR A 457 3.88 -14.40 22.65
N ALA A 458 3.26 -13.31 23.13
CA ALA A 458 2.08 -12.76 22.48
C ALA A 458 2.39 -12.29 21.06
N PHE A 459 1.60 -12.72 20.09
CA PHE A 459 1.62 -12.24 18.72
C PHE A 459 0.46 -11.24 18.54
N THR A 460 0.76 -10.02 18.18
CA THR A 460 -0.19 -8.89 18.11
C THR A 460 -0.32 -8.30 16.72
N ALA A 461 0.36 -8.86 15.72
CA ALA A 461 0.30 -8.41 14.34
C ALA A 461 -0.83 -9.13 13.58
N HIS A 462 -1.17 -8.63 12.39
CA HIS A 462 -2.06 -9.33 11.48
C HIS A 462 -1.42 -10.61 10.95
N THR A 463 -2.24 -11.49 10.36
CA THR A 463 -1.79 -12.73 9.74
C THR A 463 -1.88 -12.65 8.22
N THR A 464 -1.22 -13.58 7.54
CA THR A 464 -1.34 -13.77 6.08
C THR A 464 -2.39 -14.82 5.71
N ASN A 465 -3.13 -15.33 6.70
CA ASN A 465 -4.13 -16.36 6.49
C ASN A 465 -5.31 -15.84 5.67
N PRO A 466 -5.99 -16.71 4.90
CA PRO A 466 -7.22 -16.36 4.21
C PRO A 466 -8.34 -16.01 5.20
N VAL A 467 -9.41 -15.46 4.68
CA VAL A 467 -10.60 -15.11 5.46
C VAL A 467 -11.81 -15.88 4.95
N PRO A 468 -12.82 -16.15 5.80
CA PRO A 468 -14.04 -16.83 5.39
C PRO A 468 -14.89 -15.94 4.48
N PHE A 469 -15.64 -16.56 3.57
CA PHE A 469 -16.70 -15.92 2.80
C PHE A 469 -17.91 -16.84 2.74
N SER A 470 -19.05 -16.39 3.29
CA SER A 470 -20.31 -17.14 3.31
C SER A 470 -21.46 -16.34 2.73
N VAL A 471 -22.40 -17.03 2.09
CA VAL A 471 -23.65 -16.46 1.53
C VAL A 471 -24.84 -17.03 2.27
N ILE A 472 -25.57 -16.19 3.01
CA ILE A 472 -26.69 -16.57 3.86
C ILE A 472 -27.99 -16.06 3.26
N GLY A 473 -29.02 -16.89 3.20
CA GLY A 473 -30.35 -16.53 2.66
C GLY A 473 -30.52 -16.73 1.16
N MET A 474 -29.53 -17.35 0.50
CA MET A 474 -29.60 -17.71 -0.91
C MET A 474 -28.81 -19.01 -1.17
N ASP A 475 -29.40 -19.95 -1.91
CA ASP A 475 -28.68 -21.12 -2.39
C ASP A 475 -27.82 -20.73 -3.60
N CYS A 476 -26.55 -21.08 -3.57
CA CYS A 476 -25.61 -20.80 -4.67
C CYS A 476 -24.38 -21.73 -4.59
N THR A 477 -23.63 -21.78 -5.67
CA THR A 477 -22.30 -22.45 -5.73
C THR A 477 -21.21 -21.41 -5.71
N LEU A 478 -20.22 -21.58 -4.83
CA LEU A 478 -19.08 -20.68 -4.71
C LEU A 478 -17.84 -21.30 -5.40
N ARG A 479 -17.04 -20.47 -6.04
CA ARG A 479 -15.71 -20.84 -6.51
C ARG A 479 -14.67 -20.75 -5.40
N GLU A 480 -13.62 -21.53 -5.51
CA GLU A 480 -12.40 -21.40 -4.73
C GLU A 480 -11.49 -20.28 -5.27
N GLY A 481 -10.49 -19.86 -4.50
CA GLY A 481 -9.48 -18.91 -4.91
C GLY A 481 -10.02 -17.48 -5.13
N GLY A 482 -11.08 -17.09 -4.39
CA GLY A 482 -11.58 -15.73 -4.37
C GLY A 482 -10.62 -14.78 -3.62
N ARG A 483 -10.83 -13.47 -3.81
CA ARG A 483 -10.08 -12.39 -3.16
C ARG A 483 -11.05 -11.32 -2.66
N LEU A 484 -10.59 -10.43 -1.78
CA LEU A 484 -11.44 -9.35 -1.25
C LEU A 484 -12.07 -8.47 -2.35
N CYS A 485 -11.36 -8.22 -3.44
CA CYS A 485 -11.86 -7.44 -4.57
C CYS A 485 -13.03 -8.11 -5.33
N ASP A 486 -13.27 -9.38 -5.12
CA ASP A 486 -14.34 -10.14 -5.77
C ASP A 486 -15.72 -9.96 -5.07
N ILE A 487 -15.71 -9.36 -3.86
CA ILE A 487 -16.93 -9.16 -3.07
C ILE A 487 -17.88 -8.15 -3.75
N ALA A 488 -17.40 -6.99 -4.22
CA ALA A 488 -18.25 -6.03 -4.90
C ALA A 488 -18.89 -6.59 -6.20
N PRO A 489 -18.15 -7.25 -7.11
CA PRO A 489 -18.72 -7.99 -8.23
C PRO A 489 -19.77 -9.02 -7.81
N THR A 490 -19.55 -9.75 -6.70
CA THR A 490 -20.50 -10.71 -6.17
C THR A 490 -21.80 -10.01 -5.70
N MET A 491 -21.68 -8.89 -5.00
CA MET A 491 -22.81 -8.07 -4.57
C MET A 491 -23.63 -7.56 -5.77
N LEU A 492 -22.95 -7.07 -6.81
CA LEU A 492 -23.61 -6.60 -8.03
C LEU A 492 -24.34 -7.74 -8.75
N LYS A 493 -23.77 -8.95 -8.81
CA LYS A 493 -24.43 -10.14 -9.38
C LYS A 493 -25.71 -10.49 -8.61
N ILE A 494 -25.69 -10.51 -7.28
CA ILE A 494 -26.88 -10.75 -6.44
C ILE A 494 -27.95 -9.69 -6.69
N MET A 495 -27.56 -8.44 -6.89
CA MET A 495 -28.47 -7.33 -7.17
C MET A 495 -28.94 -7.27 -8.62
N ASN A 496 -28.46 -8.16 -9.49
CA ASN A 496 -28.71 -8.14 -10.94
C ASN A 496 -28.34 -6.79 -11.58
N LEU A 497 -27.18 -6.25 -11.19
CA LEU A 497 -26.58 -5.03 -11.75
C LEU A 497 -25.37 -5.40 -12.61
N GLU A 498 -25.15 -4.68 -13.70
CA GLU A 498 -23.95 -4.82 -14.52
C GLU A 498 -22.70 -4.42 -13.71
N GLN A 499 -21.62 -5.14 -13.92
CA GLN A 499 -20.33 -4.80 -13.32
C GLN A 499 -19.66 -3.69 -14.14
N PRO A 500 -19.24 -2.57 -13.51
CA PRO A 500 -18.48 -1.54 -14.21
C PRO A 500 -17.15 -2.07 -14.71
N THR A 501 -16.67 -1.55 -15.84
CA THR A 501 -15.43 -1.98 -16.49
C THR A 501 -14.16 -1.73 -15.66
N GLU A 502 -14.24 -0.80 -14.72
CA GLU A 502 -13.17 -0.50 -13.78
C GLU A 502 -13.00 -1.56 -12.68
N MET A 503 -14.00 -2.40 -12.44
CA MET A 503 -13.91 -3.53 -11.52
C MET A 503 -13.35 -4.74 -12.27
N ASP A 504 -12.13 -5.18 -11.90
CA ASP A 504 -11.47 -6.37 -12.47
C ASP A 504 -11.66 -7.63 -11.64
N GLY A 505 -12.27 -7.52 -10.45
CA GLY A 505 -12.70 -8.66 -9.66
C GLY A 505 -13.76 -9.50 -10.39
N SER A 506 -13.94 -10.74 -9.95
CA SER A 506 -14.91 -11.67 -10.54
C SER A 506 -15.83 -12.21 -9.45
N SER A 507 -17.13 -12.32 -9.71
CA SER A 507 -18.07 -12.89 -8.73
C SER A 507 -17.57 -14.22 -8.15
N ILE A 508 -17.67 -14.38 -6.85
CA ILE A 508 -17.37 -15.64 -6.14
C ILE A 508 -18.52 -16.64 -6.35
N ILE A 509 -19.73 -16.17 -6.62
CA ILE A 509 -20.88 -17.01 -6.96
C ILE A 509 -20.74 -17.44 -8.43
N ILE A 510 -20.77 -18.75 -8.68
CA ILE A 510 -20.72 -19.33 -10.05
C ILE A 510 -22.13 -19.36 -10.62
N ASP A 511 -23.10 -19.96 -9.91
CA ASP A 511 -24.50 -20.20 -10.35
C ASP A 511 -25.48 -19.59 -9.34
#